data_1ae2fdfc0fcf75642061e2180af852bf
#
_entry.id   1ae2fdfc0fcf75642061e2180af852bf
#
_cell.length_a   1.000
_cell.length_b   1.000
_cell.length_c   1.000
_cell.angle_alpha   90.00
_cell.angle_beta   90.00
_cell.angle_gamma   90.00
#
_symmetry.space_group_name_H-M   'P 1'
#
loop_
_entity.id
_entity.type
_entity.pdbx_description
1 polymer ?
#
loop_
_entity_poly.entity_id
_entity_poly.type
_entity_poly.pdbx_seq_one_letter_code
_entity_poly.pdbx_strand_id
1 'polypeptide(L)'
;MTTPISPYHAPGFYDRALAQGKHRDIVGGRWDETGRAQMAILMAAGLRPEHHLLDIGAGSLRLGCKAVPYLEPGHYWATDKSRALMLRGRDAELPDPARLPPDHLIEDEAFAFPGVPPTITHALAFAVFTHLPIAHLGHALGQIHHRFPALQHLMLTVFLAPEGAAALRQADGVVTHSDRAPYHFTRAEVLDLCRLRGFQLVAQPLRLPRGQVLFAGGRAREAQM
;
A
#
# COMPACT_ATOMS: atom_id res chain seq x y z
N MET A 1 -9.48 9.43 -26.56
CA MET A 1 -9.28 8.42 -25.50
C MET A 1 -8.48 9.10 -24.39
N THR A 2 -9.02 9.18 -23.18
CA THR A 2 -8.29 9.74 -22.03
C THR A 2 -7.16 8.80 -21.64
N THR A 3 -5.96 9.34 -21.46
CA THR A 3 -4.81 8.56 -20.98
C THR A 3 -5.14 7.99 -19.60
N PRO A 4 -4.93 6.68 -19.35
CA PRO A 4 -5.20 6.09 -18.05
C PRO A 4 -4.32 6.76 -16.98
N ILE A 5 -4.88 6.97 -15.78
CA ILE A 5 -4.18 7.55 -14.62
C ILE A 5 -2.89 6.77 -14.30
N SER A 6 -2.91 5.45 -14.53
CA SER A 6 -1.79 4.54 -14.27
C SER A 6 -1.86 3.36 -15.25
N PRO A 7 -0.75 2.71 -15.59
CA PRO A 7 -0.75 1.48 -16.39
C PRO A 7 -1.67 0.38 -15.84
N TYR A 8 -1.85 0.33 -14.52
CA TYR A 8 -2.75 -0.62 -13.85
C TYR A 8 -4.24 -0.40 -14.15
N HIS A 9 -4.61 0.74 -14.76
CA HIS A 9 -5.98 1.02 -15.21
C HIS A 9 -6.21 0.67 -16.69
N ALA A 10 -5.18 0.15 -17.37
CA ALA A 10 -5.35 -0.28 -18.76
C ALA A 10 -6.21 -1.56 -18.83
N PRO A 11 -7.21 -1.61 -19.73
CA PRO A 11 -8.06 -2.80 -19.88
C PRO A 11 -7.25 -4.09 -20.09
N GLY A 12 -7.59 -5.15 -19.35
CA GLY A 12 -6.94 -6.45 -19.45
C GLY A 12 -5.48 -6.49 -18.96
N PHE A 13 -5.01 -5.47 -18.24
CA PHE A 13 -3.65 -5.44 -17.72
C PHE A 13 -3.35 -6.65 -16.82
N TYR A 14 -4.21 -6.90 -15.85
CA TYR A 14 -4.07 -8.02 -14.93
C TYR A 14 -4.30 -9.38 -15.60
N ASP A 15 -5.32 -9.48 -16.46
CA ASP A 15 -5.67 -10.75 -17.13
C ASP A 15 -4.54 -11.27 -17.99
N ARG A 16 -3.88 -10.37 -18.76
CA ARG A 16 -2.72 -10.73 -19.58
C ARG A 16 -1.54 -11.24 -18.74
N ALA A 17 -1.26 -10.60 -17.61
CA ALA A 17 -0.17 -11.01 -16.74
C ALA A 17 -0.47 -12.34 -16.05
N LEU A 18 -1.71 -12.54 -15.61
CA LEU A 18 -2.15 -13.81 -15.02
C LEU A 18 -2.10 -14.97 -16.02
N ALA A 19 -2.57 -14.76 -17.25
CA ALA A 19 -2.51 -15.76 -18.31
C ALA A 19 -1.05 -16.16 -18.67
N GLN A 20 -0.09 -15.24 -18.47
CA GLN A 20 1.34 -15.50 -18.71
C GLN A 20 2.09 -16.00 -17.47
N GLY A 21 1.42 -16.21 -16.34
CA GLY A 21 2.06 -16.61 -15.08
C GLY A 21 2.96 -15.54 -14.45
N LYS A 22 2.81 -14.27 -14.84
CA LYS A 22 3.67 -13.14 -14.42
C LYS A 22 3.14 -12.38 -13.21
N HIS A 23 2.46 -13.07 -12.28
CA HIS A 23 1.87 -12.43 -11.11
C HIS A 23 2.89 -11.76 -10.17
N ARG A 24 4.15 -12.25 -10.13
CA ARG A 24 5.24 -11.60 -9.37
C ARG A 24 5.80 -10.37 -10.08
N ASP A 25 5.89 -10.40 -11.41
CA ASP A 25 6.50 -9.33 -12.21
C ASP A 25 5.62 -8.09 -12.24
N ILE A 26 4.29 -8.28 -12.34
CA ILE A 26 3.30 -7.21 -12.46
C ILE A 26 3.27 -6.28 -11.23
N VAL A 27 3.72 -6.74 -10.06
CA VAL A 27 3.82 -5.95 -8.83
C VAL A 27 5.18 -5.25 -8.67
N GLY A 28 5.89 -5.02 -9.76
CA GLY A 28 7.11 -4.21 -9.80
C GLY A 28 8.42 -4.98 -9.57
N GLY A 29 8.43 -6.29 -9.67
CA GLY A 29 9.62 -7.13 -9.50
C GLY A 29 10.23 -7.09 -8.09
N ARG A 30 11.50 -7.50 -7.94
CA ARG A 30 12.23 -7.51 -6.65
C ARG A 30 11.42 -8.19 -5.53
N TRP A 31 10.82 -9.34 -5.86
CA TRP A 31 9.82 -10.00 -5.02
C TRP A 31 10.28 -10.17 -3.57
N ASP A 32 11.41 -10.84 -3.36
CA ASP A 32 11.90 -11.14 -2.02
C ASP A 32 12.48 -9.93 -1.28
N GLU A 33 13.22 -9.08 -1.99
CA GLU A 33 13.79 -7.85 -1.42
C GLU A 33 12.69 -6.94 -0.89
N THR A 34 11.69 -6.67 -1.73
CA THR A 34 10.57 -5.79 -1.35
C THR A 34 9.68 -6.42 -0.29
N GLY A 35 9.37 -7.70 -0.39
CA GLY A 35 8.57 -8.40 0.62
C GLY A 35 9.24 -8.42 2.00
N ARG A 36 10.57 -8.60 2.06
CA ARG A 36 11.33 -8.48 3.32
C ARG A 36 11.31 -7.05 3.85
N ALA A 37 11.45 -6.04 2.99
CA ALA A 37 11.38 -4.64 3.40
C ALA A 37 10.00 -4.28 3.98
N GLN A 38 8.92 -4.72 3.33
CA GLN A 38 7.55 -4.52 3.82
C GLN A 38 7.34 -5.15 5.20
N MET A 39 7.77 -6.41 5.38
CA MET A 39 7.65 -7.08 6.68
C MET A 39 8.51 -6.40 7.75
N ALA A 40 9.74 -5.98 7.44
CA ALA A 40 10.61 -5.25 8.36
C ALA A 40 10.01 -3.92 8.82
N ILE A 41 9.33 -3.17 7.93
CA ILE A 41 8.60 -1.95 8.27
C ILE A 41 7.52 -2.24 9.32
N LEU A 42 6.74 -3.27 9.12
CA LEU A 42 5.66 -3.66 10.03
C LEU A 42 6.20 -4.12 11.39
N MET A 43 7.27 -4.92 11.39
CA MET A 43 7.93 -5.35 12.63
C MET A 43 8.50 -4.16 13.41
N ALA A 44 9.12 -3.20 12.72
CA ALA A 44 9.62 -1.96 13.34
C ALA A 44 8.49 -1.08 13.89
N ALA A 45 7.29 -1.15 13.31
CA ALA A 45 6.08 -0.50 13.82
C ALA A 45 5.41 -1.31 14.96
N GLY A 46 6.00 -2.40 15.42
CA GLY A 46 5.50 -3.19 16.55
C GLY A 46 4.40 -4.19 16.18
N LEU A 47 4.31 -4.61 14.90
CA LEU A 47 3.36 -5.66 14.51
C LEU A 47 3.64 -6.94 15.29
N ARG A 48 2.59 -7.54 15.85
CA ARG A 48 2.61 -8.81 16.58
C ARG A 48 1.56 -9.75 16.01
N PRO A 49 1.63 -11.07 16.30
CA PRO A 49 0.70 -12.07 15.76
C PRO A 49 -0.78 -11.75 15.99
N GLU A 50 -1.12 -11.19 17.15
CA GLU A 50 -2.49 -10.84 17.56
C GLU A 50 -3.05 -9.57 16.92
N HIS A 51 -2.24 -8.78 16.20
CA HIS A 51 -2.66 -7.56 15.55
C HIS A 51 -3.38 -7.82 14.22
N HIS A 52 -4.33 -6.96 13.88
CA HIS A 52 -5.02 -6.99 12.59
C HIS A 52 -4.31 -6.08 11.59
N LEU A 53 -3.85 -6.67 10.49
CA LEU A 53 -3.14 -5.97 9.41
C LEU A 53 -4.03 -5.78 8.19
N LEU A 54 -4.04 -4.56 7.64
CA LEU A 54 -4.58 -4.24 6.32
C LEU A 54 -3.45 -3.93 5.34
N ASP A 55 -3.33 -4.75 4.30
CA ASP A 55 -2.42 -4.55 3.16
C ASP A 55 -3.19 -3.88 2.01
N ILE A 56 -2.93 -2.59 1.78
CA ILE A 56 -3.61 -1.77 0.78
C ILE A 56 -2.81 -1.81 -0.51
N GLY A 57 -3.43 -2.25 -1.61
CA GLY A 57 -2.74 -2.50 -2.87
C GLY A 57 -1.83 -3.72 -2.79
N ALA A 58 -2.36 -4.80 -2.24
CA ALA A 58 -1.61 -6.03 -1.92
C ALA A 58 -1.03 -6.75 -3.14
N GLY A 59 -1.56 -6.46 -4.34
CA GLY A 59 -1.12 -7.09 -5.57
C GLY A 59 -1.26 -8.60 -5.52
N SER A 60 -0.18 -9.31 -5.83
CA SER A 60 -0.12 -10.78 -5.75
C SER A 60 0.35 -11.30 -4.38
N LEU A 61 0.06 -10.58 -3.30
CA LEU A 61 0.37 -10.93 -1.90
C LEU A 61 1.86 -11.07 -1.60
N ARG A 62 2.69 -10.20 -2.15
CA ARG A 62 4.13 -10.18 -1.88
C ARG A 62 4.45 -9.98 -0.39
N LEU A 63 3.71 -9.11 0.30
CA LEU A 63 3.72 -9.01 1.76
C LEU A 63 2.96 -10.19 2.38
N GLY A 64 1.81 -10.55 1.84
CA GLY A 64 0.93 -11.58 2.37
C GLY A 64 1.63 -12.92 2.59
N CYS A 65 2.51 -13.36 1.65
CA CYS A 65 3.25 -14.61 1.81
C CYS A 65 4.20 -14.63 3.03
N LYS A 66 4.48 -13.48 3.63
CA LYS A 66 5.30 -13.33 4.85
C LYS A 66 4.45 -12.99 6.08
N ALA A 67 3.43 -12.16 5.93
CA ALA A 67 2.59 -11.70 7.03
C ALA A 67 1.55 -12.75 7.47
N VAL A 68 0.94 -13.49 6.53
CA VAL A 68 -0.06 -14.51 6.85
C VAL A 68 0.48 -15.63 7.74
N PRO A 69 1.68 -16.20 7.49
CA PRO A 69 2.25 -17.19 8.40
C PRO A 69 2.62 -16.64 9.78
N TYR A 70 2.90 -15.34 9.88
CA TYR A 70 3.31 -14.67 11.12
C TYR A 70 2.10 -14.31 12.00
N LEU A 71 1.03 -13.82 11.40
CA LEU A 71 -0.17 -13.37 12.11
C LEU A 71 -1.04 -14.57 12.55
N GLU A 72 -1.87 -14.36 13.54
CA GLU A 72 -2.94 -15.31 13.87
C GLU A 72 -3.88 -15.50 12.68
N PRO A 73 -4.50 -16.70 12.52
CA PRO A 73 -5.43 -16.96 11.43
C PRO A 73 -6.56 -15.93 11.39
N GLY A 74 -6.82 -15.36 10.21
CA GLY A 74 -7.88 -14.37 10.02
C GLY A 74 -7.47 -12.92 10.32
N HIS A 75 -6.23 -12.66 10.75
CA HIS A 75 -5.78 -11.29 11.10
C HIS A 75 -5.14 -10.52 9.94
N TYR A 76 -4.98 -11.13 8.78
CA TYR A 76 -4.53 -10.44 7.56
C TYR A 76 -5.71 -10.14 6.64
N TRP A 77 -5.81 -8.88 6.22
CA TRP A 77 -6.79 -8.36 5.27
C TRP A 77 -6.06 -7.68 4.13
N ALA A 78 -6.55 -7.85 2.91
CA ALA A 78 -5.92 -7.26 1.74
C ALA A 78 -6.96 -6.62 0.82
N THR A 79 -6.61 -5.45 0.28
CA THR A 79 -7.38 -4.81 -0.78
C THR A 79 -6.50 -4.56 -2.00
N ASP A 80 -7.06 -4.74 -3.18
CA ASP A 80 -6.42 -4.41 -4.46
C ASP A 80 -7.50 -4.22 -5.53
N LYS A 81 -7.15 -3.55 -6.62
CA LYS A 81 -8.01 -3.40 -7.80
C LYS A 81 -8.33 -4.75 -8.47
N SER A 82 -7.47 -5.76 -8.31
CA SER A 82 -7.65 -7.08 -8.91
C SER A 82 -7.73 -8.18 -7.86
N ARG A 83 -8.95 -8.59 -7.53
CA ARG A 83 -9.16 -9.75 -6.67
C ARG A 83 -8.55 -11.03 -7.25
N ALA A 84 -8.59 -11.19 -8.57
CA ALA A 84 -8.01 -12.33 -9.26
C ALA A 84 -6.48 -12.42 -9.03
N LEU A 85 -5.77 -11.27 -9.01
CA LEU A 85 -4.35 -11.23 -8.72
C LEU A 85 -4.04 -11.64 -7.28
N MET A 86 -4.83 -11.16 -6.30
CA MET A 86 -4.69 -11.55 -4.90
C MET A 86 -4.95 -13.05 -4.70
N LEU A 87 -6.02 -13.60 -5.30
CA LEU A 87 -6.31 -15.03 -5.26
C LEU A 87 -5.18 -15.87 -5.88
N ARG A 88 -4.62 -15.43 -7.01
CA ARG A 88 -3.45 -16.09 -7.60
C ARG A 88 -2.26 -16.08 -6.64
N GLY A 89 -2.01 -14.96 -5.97
CA GLY A 89 -0.94 -14.85 -4.96
C GLY A 89 -1.19 -15.79 -3.78
N ARG A 90 -2.43 -15.85 -3.27
CA ARG A 90 -2.82 -16.73 -2.19
C ARG A 90 -2.52 -18.20 -2.53
N ASP A 91 -2.95 -18.66 -3.70
CA ASP A 91 -2.85 -20.06 -4.09
C ASP A 91 -1.43 -20.46 -4.51
N ALA A 92 -0.61 -19.51 -5.00
CA ALA A 92 0.74 -19.80 -5.49
C ALA A 92 1.84 -19.52 -4.47
N GLU A 93 1.63 -18.59 -3.52
CA GLU A 93 2.70 -18.06 -2.67
C GLU A 93 2.55 -18.40 -1.19
N LEU A 94 1.34 -18.71 -0.72
CA LEU A 94 1.16 -19.10 0.67
C LEU A 94 1.51 -20.58 0.90
N PRO A 95 2.32 -20.89 1.91
CA PRO A 95 2.58 -22.28 2.31
C PRO A 95 1.30 -23.02 2.75
N ASP A 96 0.38 -22.29 3.38
CA ASP A 96 -0.94 -22.75 3.81
C ASP A 96 -2.00 -21.72 3.43
N PRO A 97 -2.65 -21.86 2.26
CA PRO A 97 -3.71 -20.95 1.83
C PRO A 97 -4.95 -20.95 2.73
N ALA A 98 -5.17 -21.98 3.54
CA ALA A 98 -6.32 -22.05 4.45
C ALA A 98 -6.25 -20.99 5.56
N ARG A 99 -5.05 -20.49 5.90
CA ARG A 99 -4.87 -19.42 6.87
C ARG A 99 -5.38 -18.05 6.40
N LEU A 100 -5.64 -17.89 5.10
CA LEU A 100 -6.16 -16.66 4.51
C LEU A 100 -7.49 -16.93 3.80
N PRO A 101 -8.63 -16.68 4.45
CA PRO A 101 -9.95 -16.82 3.83
C PRO A 101 -10.07 -15.96 2.57
N PRO A 102 -10.68 -16.44 1.48
CA PRO A 102 -10.83 -15.68 0.23
C PRO A 102 -11.67 -14.41 0.36
N ASP A 103 -12.53 -14.31 1.37
CA ASP A 103 -13.34 -13.13 1.70
C ASP A 103 -12.55 -12.02 2.39
N HIS A 104 -11.33 -12.30 2.84
CA HIS A 104 -10.38 -11.28 3.28
C HIS A 104 -9.60 -10.61 2.11
N LEU A 105 -9.78 -11.10 0.88
CA LEU A 105 -9.20 -10.55 -0.35
C LEU A 105 -10.25 -9.73 -1.10
N ILE A 106 -10.23 -8.42 -0.90
CA ILE A 106 -11.31 -7.51 -1.28
C ILE A 106 -10.90 -6.71 -2.51
N GLU A 107 -11.72 -6.80 -3.58
CA GLU A 107 -11.55 -5.92 -4.73
C GLU A 107 -12.02 -4.51 -4.35
N ASP A 108 -11.09 -3.57 -4.39
CA ASP A 108 -11.37 -2.19 -4.03
C ASP A 108 -10.37 -1.25 -4.71
N GLU A 109 -10.83 -0.46 -5.67
CA GLU A 109 -10.06 0.60 -6.32
C GLU A 109 -10.41 2.00 -5.78
N ALA A 110 -11.45 2.09 -4.96
CA ALA A 110 -12.00 3.34 -4.44
C ALA A 110 -11.60 3.63 -3.00
N PHE A 111 -10.81 2.77 -2.36
CA PHE A 111 -10.47 2.86 -0.93
C PHE A 111 -11.71 2.89 -0.02
N ALA A 112 -12.78 2.21 -0.43
CA ALA A 112 -14.02 2.10 0.33
C ALA A 112 -13.93 1.04 1.44
N PHE A 113 -13.00 0.09 1.33
CA PHE A 113 -12.73 -1.00 2.28
C PHE A 113 -13.98 -1.81 2.66
N PRO A 114 -14.80 -2.27 1.69
CA PRO A 114 -16.02 -3.00 2.00
C PRO A 114 -15.70 -4.32 2.70
N GLY A 115 -16.36 -4.60 3.83
CA GLY A 115 -16.16 -5.85 4.59
C GLY A 115 -14.90 -5.92 5.45
N VAL A 116 -13.95 -4.98 5.33
CA VAL A 116 -12.79 -4.91 6.23
C VAL A 116 -13.26 -4.51 7.64
N PRO A 117 -12.89 -5.25 8.70
CA PRO A 117 -13.37 -4.98 10.05
C PRO A 117 -12.75 -3.70 10.64
N PRO A 118 -13.47 -3.00 11.53
CA PRO A 118 -12.96 -1.78 12.18
C PRO A 118 -11.83 -2.04 13.18
N THR A 119 -11.52 -3.31 13.44
CA THR A 119 -10.48 -3.76 14.38
C THR A 119 -9.06 -3.69 13.80
N ILE A 120 -8.88 -3.21 12.56
CA ILE A 120 -7.56 -3.02 11.95
C ILE A 120 -6.69 -2.13 12.85
N THR A 121 -5.52 -2.65 13.23
CA THR A 121 -4.53 -1.95 14.08
C THR A 121 -3.35 -1.41 13.28
N HIS A 122 -2.99 -2.09 12.21
CA HIS A 122 -1.88 -1.72 11.32
C HIS A 122 -2.35 -1.68 9.87
N ALA A 123 -1.94 -0.64 9.13
CA ALA A 123 -2.22 -0.54 7.70
C ALA A 123 -0.95 -0.15 6.94
N LEU A 124 -0.68 -0.82 5.82
CA LEU A 124 0.44 -0.54 4.93
C LEU A 124 -0.07 -0.32 3.50
N ALA A 125 0.29 0.81 2.90
CA ALA A 125 0.11 1.10 1.47
C ALA A 125 1.48 1.26 0.81
N PHE A 126 2.07 0.15 0.35
CA PHE A 126 3.41 0.14 -0.23
C PHE A 126 3.36 0.26 -1.76
N ALA A 127 3.94 1.33 -2.31
CA ALA A 127 3.97 1.65 -3.75
C ALA A 127 2.59 1.83 -4.41
N VAL A 128 1.55 2.15 -3.65
CA VAL A 128 0.20 2.42 -4.17
C VAL A 128 0.14 3.85 -4.74
N PHE A 129 0.46 4.83 -3.92
CA PHE A 129 0.34 6.25 -4.25
C PHE A 129 1.44 6.76 -5.20
N THR A 130 2.42 5.93 -5.53
CA THR A 130 3.34 6.16 -6.64
C THR A 130 2.67 6.04 -8.01
N HIS A 131 1.49 5.46 -8.07
CA HIS A 131 0.72 5.23 -9.30
C HIS A 131 -0.58 6.03 -9.38
N LEU A 132 -0.88 6.84 -8.37
CA LEU A 132 -2.12 7.59 -8.24
C LEU A 132 -1.85 9.07 -7.93
N PRO A 133 -2.66 10.01 -8.46
CA PRO A 133 -2.58 11.42 -8.10
C PRO A 133 -2.78 11.64 -6.59
N ILE A 134 -2.27 12.77 -6.07
CA ILE A 134 -2.33 13.12 -4.64
C ILE A 134 -3.76 13.17 -4.07
N ALA A 135 -4.75 13.49 -4.90
CA ALA A 135 -6.15 13.49 -4.49
C ALA A 135 -6.62 12.10 -4.01
N HIS A 136 -6.10 11.01 -4.60
CA HIS A 136 -6.42 9.65 -4.17
C HIS A 136 -5.81 9.33 -2.81
N LEU A 137 -4.60 9.83 -2.51
CA LEU A 137 -4.02 9.74 -1.17
C LEU A 137 -4.92 10.44 -0.14
N GLY A 138 -5.37 11.68 -0.44
CA GLY A 138 -6.26 12.42 0.45
C GLY A 138 -7.60 11.72 0.68
N HIS A 139 -8.17 11.11 -0.36
CA HIS A 139 -9.40 10.32 -0.25
C HIS A 139 -9.17 9.07 0.62
N ALA A 140 -8.14 8.28 0.31
CA ALA A 140 -7.80 7.08 1.05
C ALA A 140 -7.57 7.36 2.54
N LEU A 141 -6.80 8.39 2.87
CA LEU A 141 -6.57 8.80 4.27
C LEU A 141 -7.88 9.13 4.99
N GLY A 142 -8.81 9.85 4.33
CA GLY A 142 -10.13 10.15 4.90
C GLY A 142 -10.93 8.88 5.19
N GLN A 143 -10.95 7.93 4.26
CA GLN A 143 -11.64 6.65 4.43
C GLN A 143 -10.99 5.80 5.53
N ILE A 144 -9.67 5.70 5.57
CA ILE A 144 -8.91 4.97 6.60
C ILE A 144 -9.22 5.57 7.98
N HIS A 145 -9.21 6.91 8.11
CA HIS A 145 -9.51 7.58 9.36
C HIS A 145 -10.93 7.26 9.86
N HIS A 146 -11.90 7.28 8.97
CA HIS A 146 -13.30 7.03 9.32
C HIS A 146 -13.56 5.55 9.65
N ARG A 147 -13.01 4.63 8.84
CA ARG A 147 -13.34 3.20 8.89
C ARG A 147 -12.62 2.44 10.00
N PHE A 148 -11.41 2.86 10.38
CA PHE A 148 -10.55 2.09 11.28
C PHE A 148 -10.22 2.86 12.58
N PRO A 149 -11.18 2.97 13.52
CA PRO A 149 -10.94 3.70 14.77
C PRO A 149 -9.88 3.06 15.66
N ALA A 150 -9.64 1.74 15.52
CA ALA A 150 -8.61 1.01 16.25
C ALA A 150 -7.20 1.14 15.67
N LEU A 151 -7.04 1.86 14.53
CA LEU A 151 -5.77 1.98 13.83
C LEU A 151 -4.72 2.71 14.69
N GLN A 152 -3.63 2.02 14.98
CA GLN A 152 -2.48 2.50 15.74
C GLN A 152 -1.36 2.96 14.82
N HIS A 153 -1.09 2.21 13.75
CA HIS A 153 0.02 2.45 12.83
C HIS A 153 -0.45 2.47 11.38
N LEU A 154 -0.21 3.61 10.73
CA LEU A 154 -0.38 3.79 9.28
C LEU A 154 0.99 4.01 8.65
N MET A 155 1.27 3.24 7.62
CA MET A 155 2.51 3.30 6.85
C MET A 155 2.18 3.42 5.37
N LEU A 156 2.81 4.37 4.68
CA LEU A 156 2.65 4.52 3.24
C LEU A 156 3.97 4.93 2.58
N THR A 157 4.13 4.59 1.31
CA THR A 157 5.31 4.99 0.54
C THR A 157 4.93 5.82 -0.68
N VAL A 158 5.75 6.85 -0.93
CA VAL A 158 5.64 7.72 -2.10
C VAL A 158 7.03 8.01 -2.67
N PHE A 159 7.08 8.55 -3.88
CA PHE A 159 8.27 9.26 -4.36
C PHE A 159 8.19 10.73 -3.95
N LEU A 160 9.35 11.30 -3.60
CA LEU A 160 9.45 12.74 -3.31
C LEU A 160 10.26 13.46 -4.39
N ALA A 161 9.89 14.71 -4.63
CA ALA A 161 10.64 15.65 -5.44
C ALA A 161 10.62 17.05 -4.81
N PRO A 162 11.58 17.94 -5.14
CA PRO A 162 11.50 19.34 -4.81
C PRO A 162 10.27 20.02 -5.41
N GLU A 163 9.83 21.10 -4.78
CA GLU A 163 8.74 21.92 -5.30
C GLU A 163 9.04 22.41 -6.73
N GLY A 164 8.01 22.38 -7.59
CA GLY A 164 8.10 22.81 -8.98
C GLY A 164 8.76 21.81 -9.94
N ALA A 165 9.24 20.67 -9.46
CA ALA A 165 9.83 19.65 -10.33
C ALA A 165 8.75 18.95 -11.17
N ALA A 166 8.73 19.17 -12.49
CA ALA A 166 7.80 18.47 -13.39
C ALA A 166 8.18 16.99 -13.56
N ALA A 167 9.48 16.67 -13.53
CA ALA A 167 10.03 15.32 -13.59
C ALA A 167 11.30 15.21 -12.75
N LEU A 168 11.54 14.05 -12.14
CA LEU A 168 12.74 13.75 -11.37
C LEU A 168 13.20 12.32 -11.59
N ARG A 169 14.50 12.11 -11.84
CA ARG A 169 15.12 10.79 -11.83
C ARG A 169 15.45 10.42 -10.39
N GLN A 170 14.78 9.41 -9.87
CA GLN A 170 15.04 8.85 -8.55
C GLN A 170 16.37 8.10 -8.49
N ALA A 171 16.86 7.82 -7.29
CA ALA A 171 18.20 7.25 -7.07
C ALA A 171 18.42 5.88 -7.74
N ASP A 172 17.37 5.11 -8.00
CA ASP A 172 17.43 3.81 -8.68
C ASP A 172 17.14 3.90 -10.19
N GLY A 173 17.06 5.12 -10.73
CA GLY A 173 16.88 5.39 -12.14
C GLY A 173 15.44 5.56 -12.61
N VAL A 174 14.44 5.31 -11.78
CA VAL A 174 13.02 5.56 -12.13
C VAL A 174 12.80 7.06 -12.32
N VAL A 175 12.18 7.45 -13.44
CA VAL A 175 11.77 8.84 -13.69
C VAL A 175 10.33 9.00 -13.22
N THR A 176 10.13 9.91 -12.25
CA THR A 176 8.82 10.24 -11.67
C THR A 176 8.35 11.61 -12.12
N HIS A 177 7.05 11.87 -12.08
CA HIS A 177 6.41 13.07 -12.62
C HIS A 177 5.39 13.64 -11.63
N SER A 178 5.12 14.95 -11.74
CA SER A 178 4.09 15.61 -10.94
C SER A 178 2.66 15.38 -11.47
N ASP A 179 2.52 15.08 -12.79
CA ASP A 179 1.25 15.08 -13.52
C ASP A 179 0.82 13.70 -14.06
N ARG A 180 1.68 12.69 -14.00
CA ARG A 180 1.43 11.32 -14.47
C ARG A 180 2.23 10.29 -13.71
N ALA A 181 1.80 9.03 -13.81
CA ALA A 181 2.50 7.91 -13.17
C ALA A 181 3.87 7.61 -13.84
N PRO A 182 4.90 7.25 -13.06
CA PRO A 182 4.91 7.22 -11.59
C PRO A 182 4.91 8.62 -11.00
N TYR A 183 4.02 8.88 -10.05
CA TYR A 183 3.88 10.20 -9.42
C TYR A 183 4.94 10.44 -8.35
N HIS A 184 5.34 11.71 -8.20
CA HIS A 184 6.04 12.20 -7.02
C HIS A 184 5.28 13.38 -6.41
N PHE A 185 5.55 13.65 -5.14
CA PHE A 185 4.97 14.74 -4.37
C PHE A 185 6.07 15.50 -3.63
N THR A 186 5.78 16.69 -3.14
CA THR A 186 6.66 17.31 -2.16
C THR A 186 6.42 16.71 -0.77
N ARG A 187 7.42 16.79 0.09
CA ARG A 187 7.26 16.37 1.49
C ARG A 187 6.17 17.15 2.21
N ALA A 188 6.06 18.43 1.94
CA ALA A 188 5.06 19.30 2.54
C ALA A 188 3.64 18.88 2.16
N GLU A 189 3.36 18.65 0.87
CA GLU A 189 2.05 18.19 0.40
C GLU A 189 1.61 16.90 1.12
N VAL A 190 2.50 15.92 1.24
CA VAL A 190 2.17 14.65 1.92
C VAL A 190 1.86 14.87 3.39
N LEU A 191 2.71 15.63 4.11
CA LEU A 191 2.54 15.85 5.55
C LEU A 191 1.30 16.70 5.86
N ASP A 192 1.04 17.74 5.06
CA ASP A 192 -0.13 18.60 5.23
C ASP A 192 -1.42 17.82 4.98
N LEU A 193 -1.42 16.98 3.94
CA LEU A 193 -2.56 16.13 3.64
C LEU A 193 -2.82 15.11 4.75
N CYS A 194 -1.76 14.49 5.30
CA CYS A 194 -1.89 13.58 6.44
C CYS A 194 -2.50 14.30 7.65
N ARG A 195 -2.00 15.49 8.01
CA ARG A 195 -2.54 16.30 9.10
C ARG A 195 -4.00 16.67 8.89
N LEU A 196 -4.34 17.12 7.66
CA LEU A 196 -5.71 17.48 7.29
C LEU A 196 -6.68 16.30 7.45
N ARG A 197 -6.20 15.08 7.28
CA ARG A 197 -6.98 13.84 7.39
C ARG A 197 -6.86 13.15 8.76
N GLY A 198 -6.34 13.86 9.78
CA GLY A 198 -6.28 13.36 11.15
C GLY A 198 -5.16 12.38 11.45
N PHE A 199 -4.08 12.41 10.66
CA PHE A 199 -2.89 11.57 10.87
C PHE A 199 -1.65 12.41 11.16
N GLN A 200 -0.81 11.92 12.08
CA GLN A 200 0.51 12.45 12.35
C GLN A 200 1.54 11.44 11.88
N LEU A 201 1.97 11.58 10.63
CA LEU A 201 3.00 10.75 10.03
C LEU A 201 4.32 11.52 9.94
N VAL A 202 5.44 10.79 9.96
CA VAL A 202 6.78 11.33 9.73
C VAL A 202 7.50 10.51 8.68
N ALA A 203 8.32 11.18 7.88
CA ALA A 203 9.18 10.50 6.91
C ALA A 203 10.29 9.76 7.65
N GLN A 204 10.44 8.49 7.37
CA GLN A 204 11.44 7.63 8.00
C GLN A 204 12.78 7.70 7.26
N PRO A 205 13.92 7.71 7.97
CA PRO A 205 15.26 7.69 7.36
C PRO A 205 15.62 6.25 6.92
N LEU A 206 14.75 5.64 6.13
CA LEU A 206 14.91 4.26 5.64
C LEU A 206 15.10 4.26 4.13
N ARG A 207 16.15 3.59 3.64
CA ARG A 207 16.37 3.40 2.22
C ARG A 207 15.50 2.25 1.72
N LEU A 208 14.50 2.58 0.93
CA LEU A 208 13.59 1.62 0.32
C LEU A 208 13.99 1.28 -1.11
N PRO A 209 13.56 0.10 -1.61
CA PRO A 209 13.66 -0.21 -3.03
C PRO A 209 13.03 0.89 -3.89
N ARG A 210 13.64 1.18 -5.04
CA ARG A 210 13.22 2.20 -6.01
C ARG A 210 13.28 3.66 -5.52
N GLY A 211 13.92 3.94 -4.37
CA GLY A 211 14.05 5.31 -3.85
C GLY A 211 12.76 5.90 -3.28
N GLN A 212 11.78 5.06 -2.96
CA GLN A 212 10.57 5.52 -2.28
C GLN A 212 10.89 5.96 -0.85
N VAL A 213 10.09 6.89 -0.33
CA VAL A 213 10.18 7.38 1.05
C VAL A 213 9.00 6.82 1.84
N LEU A 214 9.30 6.23 3.00
CA LEU A 214 8.30 5.74 3.95
C LEU A 214 7.83 6.91 4.82
N PHE A 215 6.52 7.07 4.91
CA PHE A 215 5.86 7.86 5.95
C PHE A 215 5.16 6.90 6.92
N ALA A 216 5.43 7.05 8.20
CA ALA A 216 4.88 6.18 9.24
C ALA A 216 4.48 6.99 10.47
N GLY A 217 3.41 6.56 11.13
CA GLY A 217 2.87 7.17 12.34
C GLY A 217 1.48 6.65 12.64
N GLY A 218 0.66 7.43 13.34
CA GLY A 218 -0.68 7.05 13.75
C GLY A 218 -1.69 8.18 13.60
N ARG A 219 -2.84 7.99 14.22
CA ARG A 219 -3.87 9.04 14.32
C ARG A 219 -3.32 10.23 15.11
N ALA A 220 -3.63 11.42 14.68
CA ALA A 220 -3.35 12.61 15.46
C ALA A 220 -4.09 12.51 16.82
N ARG A 221 -3.38 12.78 17.91
CA ARG A 221 -4.05 12.89 19.22
C ARG A 221 -4.95 14.12 19.20
N GLU A 222 -6.19 13.97 19.61
CA GLU A 222 -7.03 15.13 19.92
C GLU A 222 -6.29 15.95 20.96
N ALA A 223 -6.10 17.23 20.70
CA ALA A 223 -5.59 18.14 21.70
C ALA A 223 -6.61 18.10 22.88
N GLN A 224 -6.19 17.60 24.02
CA GLN A 224 -6.97 17.73 25.23
C GLN A 224 -7.09 19.24 25.51
N MET A 225 -8.27 19.79 25.25
CA MET A 225 -8.65 21.14 25.69
C MET A 225 -8.92 21.14 27.18
#